data_6664effda86bca57391c6ce83ffab1de
#
_entry.id   6664effda86bca57391c6ce83ffab1de
#
_cell.length_a   1.000
_cell.length_b   1.000
_cell.length_c   1.000
_cell.angle_alpha   90.00
_cell.angle_beta   90.00
_cell.angle_gamma   90.00
#
_symmetry.space_group_name_H-M   'P 1'
#
loop_
_entity.id
_entity.type
_entity.pdbx_description
1 polymer ?
#
loop_
_entity_poly.entity_id
_entity_poly.type
_entity_poly.pdbx_seq_one_letter_code
_entity_poly.pdbx_strand_id
1 'polypeptide(L)'
;NTAAAEALDPGDTVTDVFTYTLKDDADKNADTATLTITVTGLADAVSAVDDTDAVNAGSTISRSTSDTQELDHDDTDDDGDDVPGSLTITAIRTGQKSGSGDAKTLGQSFTTTYGTVTINADGSYSYAANRSGAMSLSDGATAVDYFTYTVRDQSGNTSNGQLAITVTGIDSGSNSAPVANNDTGAVDEDATLTVNAGSGAESNDTDPDGDDISVVGIAGGSVGSAVTGTYGQLTIAADGSYTYVANQSAADALDAGDTVTDVFTYTLQD
;
A
#
# COMPACT_ATOMS: atom_id res chain seq x y z
N ASN A 1 -7.89 -45.36 -2.86
CA ASN A 1 -8.37 -44.37 -3.81
C ASN A 1 -7.55 -44.50 -5.09
N THR A 2 -8.19 -44.43 -6.23
CA THR A 2 -7.51 -44.36 -7.52
C THR A 2 -7.63 -42.94 -8.03
N ALA A 3 -6.61 -42.41 -8.71
CA ALA A 3 -6.62 -41.08 -9.30
C ALA A 3 -7.88 -40.80 -10.17
N ALA A 4 -8.47 -41.83 -10.74
CA ALA A 4 -9.71 -41.73 -11.52
C ALA A 4 -10.97 -41.47 -10.67
N ALA A 5 -10.96 -41.79 -9.39
CA ALA A 5 -12.06 -41.46 -8.47
C ALA A 5 -11.91 -40.08 -7.83
N GLU A 6 -10.66 -39.61 -7.70
CA GLU A 6 -10.30 -38.30 -7.19
C GLU A 6 -10.48 -37.19 -8.23
N ALA A 7 -10.55 -37.52 -9.52
CA ALA A 7 -10.79 -36.60 -10.63
C ALA A 7 -12.27 -36.46 -11.02
N LEU A 8 -13.21 -36.78 -10.12
CA LEU A 8 -14.63 -36.65 -10.37
C LEU A 8 -15.18 -35.37 -9.77
N ASP A 9 -15.74 -34.50 -10.61
CA ASP A 9 -16.43 -33.29 -10.14
C ASP A 9 -17.70 -33.59 -9.35
N PRO A 10 -18.19 -32.66 -8.52
CA PRO A 10 -19.42 -32.83 -7.77
C PRO A 10 -20.61 -33.16 -8.65
N GLY A 11 -21.16 -34.35 -8.45
CA GLY A 11 -22.29 -34.87 -9.21
C GLY A 11 -21.93 -35.75 -10.40
N ASP A 12 -20.65 -35.85 -10.74
CA ASP A 12 -20.16 -36.84 -11.68
C ASP A 12 -20.32 -38.25 -11.12
N THR A 13 -20.55 -39.20 -11.98
CA THR A 13 -20.68 -40.60 -11.60
C THR A 13 -19.94 -41.49 -12.56
N VAL A 14 -19.18 -42.43 -12.01
CA VAL A 14 -18.58 -43.51 -12.76
C VAL A 14 -19.02 -44.85 -12.17
N THR A 15 -18.95 -45.92 -12.96
CA THR A 15 -19.36 -47.25 -12.50
C THR A 15 -18.26 -48.27 -12.71
N ASP A 16 -17.96 -49.00 -11.65
CA ASP A 16 -17.21 -50.25 -11.73
C ASP A 16 -18.16 -51.41 -11.83
N VAL A 17 -17.87 -52.33 -12.76
CA VAL A 17 -18.71 -53.50 -13.01
C VAL A 17 -17.87 -54.77 -12.78
N PHE A 18 -18.28 -55.54 -11.84
CA PHE A 18 -17.65 -56.82 -11.49
C PHE A 18 -18.57 -57.98 -11.89
N THR A 19 -18.05 -58.93 -12.66
CA THR A 19 -18.76 -60.15 -12.96
C THR A 19 -18.29 -61.24 -12.00
N TYR A 20 -19.21 -61.88 -11.32
CA TYR A 20 -18.92 -62.97 -10.41
C TYR A 20 -19.72 -64.21 -10.80
N THR A 21 -19.18 -65.34 -10.44
CA THR A 21 -19.78 -66.65 -10.71
C THR A 21 -20.25 -67.29 -9.42
N LEU A 22 -21.51 -67.63 -9.38
CA LEU A 22 -22.08 -68.46 -8.31
C LEU A 22 -22.09 -69.93 -8.73
N LYS A 23 -21.79 -70.80 -7.81
CA LYS A 23 -21.91 -72.28 -7.97
C LYS A 23 -22.79 -72.79 -6.85
N ASP A 24 -23.53 -73.87 -7.18
CA ASP A 24 -24.19 -74.68 -6.15
C ASP A 24 -23.19 -75.57 -5.41
N ASP A 25 -23.58 -76.14 -4.28
CA ASP A 25 -22.75 -76.99 -3.44
C ASP A 25 -22.41 -78.37 -4.10
N ALA A 26 -23.09 -78.77 -5.16
CA ALA A 26 -22.82 -79.91 -5.97
C ALA A 26 -21.79 -79.68 -7.10
N ASP A 27 -21.35 -78.42 -7.26
CA ASP A 27 -20.37 -77.95 -8.26
C ASP A 27 -20.76 -78.26 -9.72
N LYS A 28 -22.08 -78.40 -9.97
CA LYS A 28 -22.57 -78.85 -11.27
C LYS A 28 -23.18 -77.72 -12.11
N ASN A 29 -23.68 -76.68 -11.51
CA ASN A 29 -24.28 -75.54 -12.19
C ASN A 29 -23.57 -74.28 -11.71
N ALA A 30 -23.22 -73.44 -12.66
CA ALA A 30 -22.65 -72.15 -12.41
C ALA A 30 -23.44 -71.10 -13.16
N ASP A 31 -23.74 -69.97 -12.53
CA ASP A 31 -24.36 -68.84 -13.15
C ASP A 31 -23.55 -67.59 -12.85
N THR A 32 -23.62 -66.60 -13.70
CA THR A 32 -22.87 -65.34 -13.58
C THR A 32 -23.81 -64.21 -13.32
N ALA A 33 -23.40 -63.34 -12.43
CA ALA A 33 -24.08 -62.07 -12.20
C ALA A 33 -23.08 -60.91 -12.19
N THR A 34 -23.58 -59.73 -12.31
CA THR A 34 -22.78 -58.50 -12.24
C THR A 34 -23.11 -57.73 -10.96
N LEU A 35 -22.06 -57.23 -10.32
CA LEU A 35 -22.15 -56.19 -9.29
C LEU A 35 -21.68 -54.87 -9.90
N THR A 36 -22.54 -53.86 -9.91
CA THR A 36 -22.23 -52.55 -10.37
C THR A 36 -22.11 -51.65 -9.15
N ILE A 37 -20.97 -51.00 -8.99
CA ILE A 37 -20.71 -49.96 -7.97
C ILE A 37 -20.67 -48.63 -8.66
N THR A 38 -21.53 -47.69 -8.23
CA THR A 38 -21.48 -46.31 -8.68
C THR A 38 -20.67 -45.51 -7.67
N VAL A 39 -19.67 -44.79 -8.14
CA VAL A 39 -18.88 -43.82 -7.41
C VAL A 39 -19.36 -42.42 -7.84
N THR A 40 -19.68 -41.57 -6.89
CA THR A 40 -20.09 -40.19 -7.15
C THR A 40 -18.98 -39.27 -6.66
N GLY A 41 -18.63 -38.30 -7.48
CA GLY A 41 -17.69 -37.24 -7.12
C GLY A 41 -18.25 -36.33 -6.01
N LEU A 42 -17.38 -35.88 -5.16
CA LEU A 42 -17.62 -34.88 -4.12
C LEU A 42 -16.82 -33.63 -4.45
N ALA A 43 -17.26 -32.50 -3.89
CA ALA A 43 -16.50 -31.27 -3.99
C ALA A 43 -15.23 -31.39 -3.16
N ASP A 44 -14.09 -31.17 -3.76
CA ASP A 44 -12.79 -31.14 -3.09
C ASP A 44 -12.47 -29.74 -2.56
N ALA A 45 -11.49 -29.61 -1.70
CA ALA A 45 -11.20 -28.38 -1.00
C ALA A 45 -10.09 -27.61 -1.72
N VAL A 46 -10.39 -26.39 -2.16
CA VAL A 46 -9.35 -25.46 -2.59
C VAL A 46 -8.49 -25.02 -1.38
N SER A 47 -7.19 -24.93 -1.58
CA SER A 47 -6.23 -24.51 -0.56
C SER A 47 -5.38 -23.36 -1.06
N ALA A 48 -5.61 -22.16 -0.49
CA ALA A 48 -4.81 -20.98 -0.77
C ALA A 48 -3.55 -20.96 0.10
N VAL A 49 -2.42 -20.71 -0.54
CA VAL A 49 -1.10 -20.49 0.07
C VAL A 49 -0.87 -18.99 0.26
N ASP A 50 -0.13 -18.61 1.30
CA ASP A 50 0.15 -17.20 1.56
C ASP A 50 1.37 -16.72 0.74
N ASP A 51 1.21 -15.60 0.02
CA ASP A 51 2.20 -15.01 -0.87
C ASP A 51 3.03 -13.92 -0.22
N THR A 52 4.23 -13.73 -0.74
CA THR A 52 5.10 -12.63 -0.34
C THR A 52 5.79 -11.97 -1.53
N ASP A 53 5.92 -10.66 -1.48
CA ASP A 53 6.71 -9.91 -2.46
C ASP A 53 7.42 -8.74 -1.79
N ALA A 54 8.35 -8.10 -2.50
CA ALA A 54 9.14 -7.00 -1.99
C ALA A 54 9.37 -5.92 -3.05
N VAL A 55 9.39 -4.67 -2.60
CA VAL A 55 9.59 -3.50 -3.45
C VAL A 55 10.33 -2.41 -2.68
N ASN A 56 11.17 -1.66 -3.37
CA ASN A 56 11.78 -0.46 -2.80
C ASN A 56 10.81 0.72 -2.85
N ALA A 57 10.90 1.62 -1.87
CA ALA A 57 10.19 2.89 -1.88
C ALA A 57 10.44 3.62 -3.21
N GLY A 58 9.42 4.25 -3.79
CA GLY A 58 9.47 4.90 -5.09
C GLY A 58 9.39 3.96 -6.30
N SER A 59 9.44 2.64 -6.11
CA SER A 59 9.43 1.66 -7.21
C SER A 59 8.06 0.99 -7.37
N THR A 60 7.89 0.33 -8.52
CA THR A 60 6.67 -0.45 -8.84
C THR A 60 7.04 -1.88 -9.18
N ILE A 61 6.28 -2.83 -8.65
CA ILE A 61 6.29 -4.23 -9.08
C ILE A 61 4.99 -4.55 -9.80
N SER A 62 5.07 -5.48 -10.76
CA SER A 62 3.92 -6.04 -11.47
C SER A 62 4.12 -7.53 -11.63
N ARG A 63 3.08 -8.30 -11.34
CA ARG A 63 3.03 -9.75 -11.51
C ARG A 63 1.93 -10.09 -12.51
N SER A 64 2.28 -10.90 -13.48
CA SER A 64 1.35 -11.40 -14.50
C SER A 64 1.04 -12.86 -14.25
N THR A 65 0.02 -13.38 -14.89
CA THR A 65 -0.40 -14.79 -14.81
C THR A 65 0.65 -15.82 -15.25
N SER A 66 1.82 -15.39 -15.66
CA SER A 66 2.98 -16.24 -15.98
C SER A 66 4.09 -16.17 -14.93
N ASP A 67 3.90 -15.36 -13.90
CA ASP A 67 4.89 -15.19 -12.82
C ASP A 67 4.63 -16.20 -11.70
N THR A 68 5.69 -16.76 -11.13
CA THR A 68 5.60 -17.67 -9.98
C THR A 68 5.24 -16.96 -8.66
N GLN A 69 4.93 -15.69 -8.71
CA GLN A 69 4.57 -14.82 -7.59
C GLN A 69 3.21 -14.16 -7.81
N GLU A 70 2.41 -14.65 -8.77
CA GLU A 70 0.99 -14.32 -8.83
C GLU A 70 0.22 -15.03 -7.72
N LEU A 71 -0.96 -14.54 -7.38
CA LEU A 71 -1.67 -14.95 -6.15
C LEU A 71 -2.24 -16.37 -6.17
N ASP A 72 -2.42 -16.98 -7.33
CA ASP A 72 -2.99 -18.33 -7.48
C ASP A 72 -2.00 -19.35 -8.03
N HIS A 73 -0.70 -18.98 -8.13
CA HIS A 73 0.31 -19.84 -8.75
C HIS A 73 0.58 -21.13 -7.97
N ASP A 74 0.61 -21.05 -6.65
CA ASP A 74 0.87 -22.18 -5.73
C ASP A 74 -0.36 -22.58 -4.91
N ASP A 75 -1.50 -21.97 -5.20
CA ASP A 75 -2.79 -22.39 -4.69
C ASP A 75 -3.18 -23.72 -5.34
N THR A 76 -3.82 -24.60 -4.61
CA THR A 76 -4.14 -25.95 -5.08
C THR A 76 -5.60 -26.30 -4.84
N ASP A 77 -6.11 -27.15 -5.71
CA ASP A 77 -7.35 -27.87 -5.57
C ASP A 77 -7.06 -29.38 -5.60
N ASP A 78 -7.76 -30.17 -4.79
CA ASP A 78 -7.39 -31.58 -4.53
C ASP A 78 -7.99 -32.54 -5.57
N ASP A 79 -8.82 -32.06 -6.52
CA ASP A 79 -9.45 -32.88 -7.56
C ASP A 79 -8.57 -33.14 -8.78
N GLY A 80 -7.41 -32.46 -8.88
CA GLY A 80 -6.39 -32.72 -9.91
C GLY A 80 -6.75 -32.25 -11.32
N ASP A 81 -7.81 -31.47 -11.49
CA ASP A 81 -8.17 -30.76 -12.73
C ASP A 81 -7.59 -29.33 -12.76
N ASP A 82 -6.87 -28.95 -11.71
CA ASP A 82 -6.13 -27.71 -11.62
C ASP A 82 -5.05 -27.61 -12.70
N VAL A 83 -5.41 -26.97 -13.77
CA VAL A 83 -4.42 -26.36 -14.66
C VAL A 83 -4.15 -24.95 -14.14
N PRO A 84 -2.90 -24.46 -14.19
CA PRO A 84 -2.62 -23.05 -13.87
C PRO A 84 -3.63 -22.13 -14.56
N GLY A 85 -4.37 -21.33 -13.74
CA GLY A 85 -5.44 -20.44 -14.23
C GLY A 85 -6.86 -21.01 -14.14
N SER A 86 -7.10 -22.18 -13.56
CA SER A 86 -8.45 -22.68 -13.24
C SER A 86 -9.04 -22.03 -12.00
N LEU A 87 -8.18 -21.60 -11.08
CA LEU A 87 -8.57 -20.86 -9.88
C LEU A 87 -8.83 -19.38 -10.20
N THR A 88 -9.67 -18.74 -9.42
CA THR A 88 -10.06 -17.34 -9.64
C THR A 88 -10.10 -16.57 -8.33
N ILE A 89 -9.47 -15.41 -8.28
CA ILE A 89 -9.61 -14.50 -7.15
C ILE A 89 -10.99 -13.85 -7.21
N THR A 90 -11.80 -14.04 -6.18
CA THR A 90 -13.20 -13.56 -6.13
C THR A 90 -13.42 -12.41 -5.16
N ALA A 91 -12.52 -12.22 -4.19
CA ALA A 91 -12.59 -11.13 -3.24
C ALA A 91 -11.20 -10.69 -2.79
N ILE A 92 -11.09 -9.43 -2.41
CA ILE A 92 -9.89 -8.81 -1.84
C ILE A 92 -10.27 -7.84 -0.71
N ARG A 93 -9.49 -7.81 0.35
CA ARG A 93 -9.55 -6.80 1.40
C ARG A 93 -8.14 -6.39 1.86
N THR A 94 -8.01 -5.22 2.44
CA THR A 94 -6.78 -4.83 3.14
C THR A 94 -6.63 -5.61 4.46
N GLY A 95 -5.40 -5.70 4.96
CA GLY A 95 -5.10 -6.31 6.26
C GLY A 95 -4.80 -7.80 6.23
N GLN A 96 -4.32 -8.29 7.36
CA GLN A 96 -3.88 -9.67 7.54
C GLN A 96 -5.06 -10.66 7.51
N LYS A 97 -4.78 -11.91 7.11
CA LYS A 97 -5.76 -13.02 7.03
C LYS A 97 -6.50 -13.27 8.34
N SER A 98 -5.81 -13.16 9.47
CA SER A 98 -6.38 -13.35 10.82
C SER A 98 -7.12 -12.12 11.36
N GLY A 99 -7.07 -10.99 10.64
CA GLY A 99 -7.64 -9.72 11.07
C GLY A 99 -8.89 -9.30 10.32
N SER A 100 -9.26 -8.04 10.51
CA SER A 100 -10.29 -7.35 9.73
C SER A 100 -9.63 -6.34 8.77
N GLY A 101 -10.37 -5.91 7.75
CA GLY A 101 -9.91 -4.90 6.80
C GLY A 101 -11.03 -4.49 5.86
N ASP A 102 -10.79 -3.44 5.09
CA ASP A 102 -11.78 -2.91 4.13
C ASP A 102 -11.79 -3.75 2.87
N ALA A 103 -12.97 -4.22 2.47
CA ALA A 103 -13.17 -4.85 1.18
C ALA A 103 -12.85 -3.87 0.04
N LYS A 104 -12.20 -4.37 -1.01
CA LYS A 104 -11.83 -3.61 -2.20
C LYS A 104 -12.39 -4.30 -3.44
N THR A 105 -12.43 -3.57 -4.55
CA THR A 105 -12.93 -4.08 -5.83
C THR A 105 -11.75 -4.58 -6.67
N LEU A 106 -11.81 -5.81 -7.13
CA LEU A 106 -10.83 -6.38 -8.06
C LEU A 106 -10.75 -5.56 -9.36
N GLY A 107 -9.57 -5.45 -9.91
CA GLY A 107 -9.29 -4.66 -11.12
C GLY A 107 -9.34 -3.14 -10.93
N GLN A 108 -9.65 -2.66 -9.73
CA GLN A 108 -9.64 -1.23 -9.40
C GLN A 108 -8.43 -0.89 -8.52
N SER A 109 -7.78 0.22 -8.85
CA SER A 109 -6.67 0.73 -8.04
C SER A 109 -7.18 1.32 -6.72
N PHE A 110 -6.49 1.02 -5.62
CA PHE A 110 -6.74 1.61 -4.30
C PHE A 110 -5.42 1.89 -3.57
N THR A 111 -5.48 2.77 -2.57
CA THR A 111 -4.31 3.20 -1.80
C THR A 111 -4.25 2.51 -0.45
N THR A 112 -3.02 2.29 0.02
CA THR A 112 -2.66 1.80 1.35
C THR A 112 -1.82 2.85 2.08
N THR A 113 -1.18 2.49 3.19
CA THR A 113 -0.23 3.37 3.89
C THR A 113 1.03 3.61 3.07
N TYR A 114 1.53 2.57 2.39
CA TYR A 114 2.83 2.62 1.73
C TYR A 114 2.73 2.65 0.20
N GLY A 115 1.60 2.25 -0.38
CA GLY A 115 1.51 2.13 -1.83
C GLY A 115 0.14 2.34 -2.45
N THR A 116 0.14 2.18 -3.76
CA THR A 116 -1.06 2.08 -4.59
C THR A 116 -1.04 0.72 -5.26
N VAL A 117 -2.12 -0.05 -5.13
CA VAL A 117 -2.22 -1.44 -5.58
C VAL A 117 -3.42 -1.66 -6.49
N THR A 118 -3.28 -2.54 -7.46
CA THR A 118 -4.36 -3.11 -8.26
C THR A 118 -4.18 -4.62 -8.25
N ILE A 119 -5.23 -5.37 -7.88
CA ILE A 119 -5.26 -6.84 -7.89
C ILE A 119 -6.42 -7.27 -8.77
N ASN A 120 -6.16 -8.20 -9.70
CA ASN A 120 -7.12 -8.68 -10.68
C ASN A 120 -7.68 -10.05 -10.29
N ALA A 121 -8.78 -10.44 -10.96
CA ALA A 121 -9.44 -11.72 -10.72
C ALA A 121 -8.63 -12.93 -11.22
N ASP A 122 -7.68 -12.71 -12.10
CA ASP A 122 -6.76 -13.71 -12.65
C ASP A 122 -5.46 -13.86 -11.81
N GLY A 123 -5.44 -13.37 -10.59
CA GLY A 123 -4.28 -13.44 -9.68
C GLY A 123 -3.18 -12.42 -9.97
N SER A 124 -3.18 -11.80 -11.14
CA SER A 124 -2.19 -10.78 -11.49
C SER A 124 -2.36 -9.51 -10.64
N TYR A 125 -1.25 -8.82 -10.34
CA TYR A 125 -1.31 -7.57 -9.58
C TYR A 125 -0.18 -6.60 -9.93
N SER A 126 -0.38 -5.35 -9.55
CA SER A 126 0.65 -4.32 -9.54
C SER A 126 0.63 -3.57 -8.21
N TYR A 127 1.80 -3.24 -7.71
CA TYR A 127 1.96 -2.43 -6.50
C TYR A 127 3.05 -1.38 -6.72
N ALA A 128 2.70 -0.11 -6.54
CA ALA A 128 3.62 1.02 -6.57
C ALA A 128 3.83 1.54 -5.15
N ALA A 129 5.05 1.51 -4.64
CA ALA A 129 5.41 2.03 -3.31
C ALA A 129 5.58 3.56 -3.37
N ASN A 130 4.49 4.29 -3.65
CA ASN A 130 4.48 5.71 -4.03
C ASN A 130 3.77 6.63 -3.02
N ARG A 131 3.54 6.15 -1.79
CA ARG A 131 2.87 6.95 -0.75
C ARG A 131 3.89 7.51 0.24
N SER A 132 3.51 8.60 0.91
CA SER A 132 4.36 9.25 1.92
C SER A 132 4.87 8.28 2.99
N GLY A 133 4.06 7.29 3.38
CA GLY A 133 4.51 6.23 4.30
C GLY A 133 5.71 5.44 3.80
N ALA A 134 5.80 5.15 2.50
CA ALA A 134 6.95 4.48 1.90
C ALA A 134 8.16 5.40 1.82
N MET A 135 7.94 6.65 1.38
CA MET A 135 9.00 7.64 1.19
C MET A 135 9.64 8.09 2.51
N SER A 136 8.93 7.99 3.63
CA SER A 136 9.45 8.31 4.96
C SER A 136 10.20 7.16 5.63
N LEU A 137 10.32 5.99 5.00
CA LEU A 137 11.13 4.90 5.54
C LEU A 137 12.61 5.24 5.38
N SER A 138 13.35 5.18 6.49
CA SER A 138 14.82 5.30 6.45
C SER A 138 15.44 4.19 5.61
N ASP A 139 16.63 4.42 5.09
CA ASP A 139 17.38 3.44 4.30
C ASP A 139 17.48 2.08 5.00
N GLY A 140 17.09 1.03 4.28
CA GLY A 140 17.03 -0.34 4.78
C GLY A 140 15.90 -0.63 5.79
N ALA A 141 15.14 0.37 6.25
CA ALA A 141 13.96 0.13 7.07
C ALA A 141 12.85 -0.53 6.25
N THR A 142 12.08 -1.41 6.87
CA THR A 142 11.01 -2.14 6.18
C THR A 142 9.66 -1.92 6.83
N ALA A 143 8.62 -1.89 6.00
CA ALA A 143 7.23 -1.93 6.40
C ALA A 143 6.46 -2.91 5.51
N VAL A 144 5.29 -3.38 5.94
CA VAL A 144 4.54 -4.40 5.18
C VAL A 144 3.10 -3.96 5.01
N ASP A 145 2.64 -3.96 3.76
CA ASP A 145 1.21 -3.93 3.42
C ASP A 145 0.69 -5.36 3.28
N TYR A 146 -0.43 -5.64 3.92
CA TYR A 146 -1.09 -6.94 3.90
C TYR A 146 -2.42 -6.86 3.15
N PHE A 147 -2.68 -7.87 2.34
CA PHE A 147 -3.94 -8.08 1.64
C PHE A 147 -4.41 -9.52 1.90
N THR A 148 -5.70 -9.70 2.13
CA THR A 148 -6.32 -11.02 2.16
C THR A 148 -7.15 -11.18 0.91
N TYR A 149 -6.91 -12.21 0.14
CA TYR A 149 -7.69 -12.57 -1.03
C TYR A 149 -8.50 -13.85 -0.79
N THR A 150 -9.51 -14.06 -1.60
CA THR A 150 -10.29 -15.30 -1.62
C THR A 150 -10.16 -15.91 -3.00
N VAL A 151 -9.55 -17.09 -3.06
CA VAL A 151 -9.50 -17.91 -4.26
C VAL A 151 -10.73 -18.82 -4.31
N ARG A 152 -11.18 -19.11 -5.52
CA ARG A 152 -12.32 -19.98 -5.79
C ARG A 152 -12.03 -20.91 -6.95
N ASP A 153 -12.38 -22.19 -6.81
CA ASP A 153 -12.37 -23.22 -7.85
C ASP A 153 -13.59 -23.14 -8.78
N GLN A 154 -13.65 -24.02 -9.78
CA GLN A 154 -14.79 -24.14 -10.70
C GLN A 154 -16.02 -24.74 -10.03
N SER A 155 -15.83 -25.56 -9.01
CA SER A 155 -16.90 -26.20 -8.22
C SER A 155 -17.57 -25.26 -7.22
N GLY A 156 -16.95 -24.09 -6.95
CA GLY A 156 -17.47 -23.03 -6.08
C GLY A 156 -16.93 -23.05 -4.65
N ASN A 157 -15.98 -23.93 -4.33
CA ASN A 157 -15.28 -23.93 -3.04
C ASN A 157 -14.34 -22.73 -2.96
N THR A 158 -14.05 -22.28 -1.75
CA THR A 158 -13.23 -21.09 -1.55
C THR A 158 -12.24 -21.28 -0.42
N SER A 159 -11.06 -20.66 -0.56
CA SER A 159 -10.07 -20.53 0.48
C SER A 159 -9.55 -19.09 0.56
N ASN A 160 -8.96 -18.72 1.68
CA ASN A 160 -8.36 -17.40 1.83
C ASN A 160 -6.83 -17.51 1.89
N GLY A 161 -6.17 -16.76 1.01
CA GLY A 161 -4.74 -16.52 1.03
C GLY A 161 -4.42 -15.10 1.52
N GLN A 162 -3.15 -14.84 1.79
CA GLN A 162 -2.63 -13.54 2.17
C GLN A 162 -1.47 -13.14 1.26
N LEU A 163 -1.52 -11.95 0.71
CA LEU A 163 -0.35 -11.31 0.09
C LEU A 163 0.29 -10.35 1.09
N ALA A 164 1.59 -10.50 1.34
CA ALA A 164 2.39 -9.59 2.14
C ALA A 164 3.44 -8.90 1.26
N ILE A 165 3.31 -7.59 1.04
CA ILE A 165 4.28 -6.81 0.28
C ILE A 165 5.18 -6.05 1.23
N THR A 166 6.46 -6.41 1.26
CA THR A 166 7.49 -5.72 2.04
C THR A 166 8.00 -4.51 1.26
N VAL A 167 7.79 -3.33 1.80
CA VAL A 167 8.35 -2.07 1.28
C VAL A 167 9.63 -1.78 2.03
N THR A 168 10.74 -1.61 1.31
CA THR A 168 12.04 -1.25 1.89
C THR A 168 12.33 0.22 1.56
N GLY A 169 12.61 1.01 2.58
CA GLY A 169 13.13 2.35 2.44
C GLY A 169 14.46 2.31 1.69
N ILE A 170 14.63 3.22 0.78
CA ILE A 170 15.90 3.44 0.09
C ILE A 170 16.34 4.87 0.40
N ASP A 171 17.59 5.02 0.80
CA ASP A 171 18.22 6.31 0.66
C ASP A 171 18.29 6.59 -0.84
N SER A 172 17.53 7.56 -1.33
CA SER A 172 17.57 8.00 -2.73
C SER A 172 18.97 8.57 -3.11
N GLY A 173 19.93 8.41 -2.23
CA GLY A 173 21.36 8.56 -2.50
C GLY A 173 21.85 9.99 -2.59
N SER A 174 20.98 10.97 -2.45
CA SER A 174 21.34 12.38 -2.25
C SER A 174 20.10 13.15 -1.80
N ASN A 175 19.93 13.29 -0.48
CA ASN A 175 19.08 14.34 0.06
C ASN A 175 19.57 15.66 -0.51
N SER A 176 18.75 16.34 -1.31
CA SER A 176 19.07 17.65 -1.88
C SER A 176 18.55 18.69 -0.91
N ALA A 177 19.40 19.62 -0.55
CA ALA A 177 18.97 20.70 0.35
C ALA A 177 17.78 21.48 -0.24
N PRO A 178 16.88 21.98 0.61
CA PRO A 178 15.75 22.79 0.19
C PRO A 178 16.18 24.07 -0.53
N VAL A 179 15.36 24.54 -1.44
CA VAL A 179 15.56 25.80 -2.19
C VAL A 179 14.69 26.86 -1.56
N ALA A 180 15.32 27.77 -0.81
CA ALA A 180 14.67 28.91 -0.20
C ALA A 180 14.52 30.08 -1.19
N ASN A 181 13.33 30.67 -1.23
CA ASN A 181 13.02 31.87 -1.98
C ASN A 181 12.70 33.03 -1.02
N ASN A 182 12.98 34.26 -1.44
CA ASN A 182 12.74 35.43 -0.59
C ASN A 182 11.24 35.73 -0.45
N ASP A 183 10.84 36.13 0.76
CA ASP A 183 9.51 36.58 1.09
C ASP A 183 9.44 38.10 1.28
N THR A 184 8.25 38.62 1.22
CA THR A 184 7.98 40.04 1.49
C THR A 184 6.71 40.18 2.32
N GLY A 185 6.71 41.17 3.21
CA GLY A 185 5.53 41.60 3.97
C GLY A 185 5.50 43.08 4.09
N ALA A 186 4.32 43.65 4.35
CA ALA A 186 4.14 45.09 4.59
C ALA A 186 3.22 45.30 5.79
N VAL A 187 3.54 46.30 6.59
CA VAL A 187 2.80 46.68 7.78
C VAL A 187 3.01 48.15 8.05
N ASP A 188 2.00 48.82 8.58
CA ASP A 188 2.10 50.22 9.04
C ASP A 188 2.83 50.29 10.40
N GLU A 189 3.42 51.43 10.71
CA GLU A 189 3.98 51.68 12.04
C GLU A 189 2.92 51.41 13.13
N ASP A 190 3.37 50.97 14.33
CA ASP A 190 2.52 50.58 15.47
C ASP A 190 1.59 49.38 15.21
N ALA A 191 1.59 48.79 14.01
CA ALA A 191 0.74 47.67 13.68
C ALA A 191 1.47 46.33 13.78
N THR A 192 0.67 45.26 13.71
CA THR A 192 1.16 43.87 13.70
C THR A 192 0.76 43.19 12.41
N LEU A 193 1.74 42.66 11.70
CA LEU A 193 1.54 41.73 10.60
C LEU A 193 1.50 40.29 11.15
N THR A 194 0.47 39.53 10.81
CA THR A 194 0.38 38.10 11.12
C THR A 194 0.19 37.33 9.84
N VAL A 195 1.06 36.33 9.58
CA VAL A 195 1.04 35.51 8.38
C VAL A 195 0.97 34.03 8.80
N ASN A 196 -0.02 33.32 8.27
CA ASN A 196 -0.21 31.92 8.54
C ASN A 196 0.75 31.04 7.71
N ALA A 197 1.01 29.81 8.10
CA ALA A 197 1.90 28.87 7.44
C ALA A 197 1.65 28.72 5.93
N GLY A 198 0.39 28.62 5.49
CA GLY A 198 0.03 28.50 4.07
C GLY A 198 0.36 29.73 3.18
N SER A 199 0.80 30.87 3.77
CA SER A 199 1.28 32.07 3.10
C SER A 199 2.55 32.57 3.79
N GLY A 200 3.14 31.79 4.64
CA GLY A 200 4.33 32.10 5.44
C GLY A 200 5.63 31.94 4.66
N ALA A 201 6.73 31.94 5.38
CA ALA A 201 8.08 31.92 4.82
C ALA A 201 8.41 30.64 4.00
N GLU A 202 7.67 29.55 4.21
CA GLU A 202 7.86 28.30 3.44
C GLU A 202 6.96 28.19 2.20
N SER A 203 6.05 29.14 2.00
CA SER A 203 4.97 29.00 1.02
C SER A 203 5.41 29.02 -0.45
N ASN A 204 6.58 29.57 -0.73
CA ASN A 204 7.21 29.66 -2.04
C ASN A 204 8.52 28.87 -2.15
N ASP A 205 8.89 28.15 -1.09
CA ASP A 205 10.08 27.32 -1.00
C ASP A 205 9.78 25.91 -1.51
N THR A 206 10.81 25.19 -1.94
CA THR A 206 10.66 23.84 -2.51
C THR A 206 11.80 22.95 -2.08
N ASP A 207 11.52 21.67 -2.00
CA ASP A 207 12.54 20.63 -1.90
C ASP A 207 12.62 19.83 -3.21
N PRO A 208 13.82 19.60 -3.79
CA PRO A 208 13.96 18.83 -5.03
C PRO A 208 13.54 17.37 -4.93
N ASP A 209 13.61 16.79 -3.73
CA ASP A 209 13.25 15.39 -3.46
C ASP A 209 11.77 15.28 -3.01
N GLY A 210 11.12 16.43 -2.75
CA GLY A 210 9.73 16.51 -2.34
C GLY A 210 9.52 16.29 -0.85
N ASP A 211 10.58 16.40 -0.07
CA ASP A 211 10.54 16.27 1.39
C ASP A 211 9.86 17.46 2.06
N ASP A 212 9.33 17.26 3.25
CA ASP A 212 8.75 18.32 4.06
C ASP A 212 9.86 19.21 4.58
N ILE A 213 9.74 20.51 4.34
CA ILE A 213 10.70 21.53 4.79
C ILE A 213 10.22 22.23 6.05
N SER A 214 11.13 22.73 6.85
CA SER A 214 10.83 23.48 8.06
C SER A 214 11.85 24.59 8.33
N VAL A 215 11.41 25.69 8.97
CA VAL A 215 12.31 26.73 9.47
C VAL A 215 12.99 26.25 10.74
N VAL A 216 14.32 26.04 10.69
CA VAL A 216 15.14 25.55 11.81
C VAL A 216 16.01 26.61 12.44
N GLY A 217 16.17 27.78 11.81
CA GLY A 217 17.02 28.84 12.32
C GLY A 217 16.59 30.23 11.85
N ILE A 218 16.95 31.23 12.64
CA ILE A 218 16.85 32.66 12.29
C ILE A 218 18.09 33.40 12.80
N ALA A 219 18.66 34.24 11.95
CA ALA A 219 19.83 35.02 12.31
C ALA A 219 19.50 36.01 13.45
N GLY A 220 20.33 36.00 14.49
CA GLY A 220 20.16 36.88 15.64
C GLY A 220 19.23 36.38 16.73
N GLY A 221 18.65 35.12 16.59
CA GLY A 221 17.75 34.59 17.59
C GLY A 221 17.47 33.08 17.46
N SER A 222 16.29 32.68 17.88
CA SER A 222 15.82 31.31 17.82
C SER A 222 14.40 31.27 17.24
N VAL A 223 14.07 30.23 16.48
CA VAL A 223 12.72 29.95 15.99
C VAL A 223 11.72 29.93 17.16
N GLY A 224 10.57 30.55 16.98
CA GLY A 224 9.55 30.72 18.01
C GLY A 224 9.82 31.83 19.04
N SER A 225 10.95 32.54 18.94
CA SER A 225 11.28 33.67 19.80
C SER A 225 11.38 34.98 19.01
N ALA A 226 11.04 36.09 19.65
CA ALA A 226 11.12 37.41 19.00
C ALA A 226 12.56 37.83 18.73
N VAL A 227 12.86 38.19 17.49
CA VAL A 227 14.13 38.77 17.04
C VAL A 227 13.92 40.24 16.74
N THR A 228 14.72 41.08 17.37
CA THR A 228 14.57 42.54 17.23
C THR A 228 15.33 43.04 16.01
N GLY A 229 14.60 43.71 15.10
CA GLY A 229 15.13 44.46 13.99
C GLY A 229 15.32 45.93 14.32
N THR A 230 15.48 46.76 13.29
CA THR A 230 15.60 48.24 13.42
C THR A 230 14.27 48.88 13.74
N TYR A 231 13.21 48.44 13.05
CA TYR A 231 11.88 49.03 13.08
C TYR A 231 10.85 48.20 13.83
N GLY A 232 11.09 46.91 14.04
CA GLY A 232 10.16 46.01 14.70
C GLY A 232 10.78 44.74 15.21
N GLN A 233 9.91 43.77 15.57
CA GLN A 233 10.30 42.46 16.08
C GLN A 233 9.60 41.40 15.25
N LEU A 234 10.38 40.42 14.76
CA LEU A 234 9.89 39.24 14.07
C LEU A 234 9.87 38.02 15.01
N THR A 235 8.78 37.28 15.01
CA THR A 235 8.71 35.91 15.55
C THR A 235 8.31 35.01 14.44
N ILE A 236 9.16 34.00 14.06
CA ILE A 236 8.90 33.00 13.05
C ILE A 236 8.79 31.62 13.70
N ALA A 237 7.81 30.83 13.32
CA ALA A 237 7.63 29.46 13.78
C ALA A 237 8.25 28.45 12.81
N ALA A 238 8.39 27.20 13.25
CA ALA A 238 8.96 26.13 12.46
C ALA A 238 8.13 25.75 11.21
N ASP A 239 6.84 26.10 11.17
CA ASP A 239 5.93 25.91 10.05
C ASP A 239 5.90 27.10 9.08
N GLY A 240 6.87 28.00 9.17
CA GLY A 240 6.97 29.19 8.35
C GLY A 240 5.98 30.31 8.67
N SER A 241 5.02 30.11 9.58
CA SER A 241 4.14 31.18 10.04
C SER A 241 4.94 32.24 10.82
N TYR A 242 4.54 33.52 10.70
CA TYR A 242 5.26 34.57 11.43
C TYR A 242 4.38 35.72 11.85
N THR A 243 4.86 36.45 12.85
CA THR A 243 4.34 37.74 13.25
C THR A 243 5.47 38.77 13.26
N TYR A 244 5.18 39.96 12.74
CA TYR A 244 6.07 41.11 12.85
C TYR A 244 5.31 42.26 13.49
N VAL A 245 5.90 42.87 14.52
CA VAL A 245 5.32 44.02 15.23
C VAL A 245 6.22 45.22 15.01
N ALA A 246 5.71 46.26 14.36
CA ALA A 246 6.45 47.49 14.08
C ALA A 246 6.42 48.43 15.32
N ASN A 247 7.22 48.09 16.35
CA ASN A 247 7.14 48.68 17.67
C ASN A 247 8.46 49.30 18.18
N GLN A 248 9.39 49.59 17.29
CA GLN A 248 10.64 50.24 17.66
C GLN A 248 10.56 51.73 17.43
N SER A 249 11.24 52.51 18.28
CA SER A 249 11.26 53.98 18.18
C SER A 249 11.74 54.54 16.82
N ALA A 250 12.43 53.71 16.04
CA ALA A 250 12.80 54.09 14.68
C ALA A 250 11.60 53.99 13.70
N ALA A 251 10.61 53.16 13.99
CA ALA A 251 9.35 53.13 13.25
C ALA A 251 8.49 54.37 13.58
N ASP A 252 8.36 54.70 14.87
CA ASP A 252 7.62 55.88 15.34
C ASP A 252 8.17 57.23 14.79
N ALA A 253 9.36 57.22 14.24
CA ALA A 253 10.01 58.43 13.67
C ALA A 253 9.77 58.61 12.17
N LEU A 254 8.95 57.77 11.53
CA LEU A 254 8.64 57.84 10.11
C LEU A 254 7.56 58.87 9.84
N ASP A 255 7.74 59.67 8.78
CA ASP A 255 6.70 60.57 8.30
C ASP A 255 5.73 59.88 7.34
N ALA A 256 4.52 60.39 7.23
CA ALA A 256 3.50 59.81 6.36
C ALA A 256 3.96 59.69 4.90
N GLY A 257 4.07 58.45 4.42
CA GLY A 257 4.54 58.07 3.08
C GLY A 257 5.98 57.56 3.03
N ASP A 258 6.71 57.60 4.16
CA ASP A 258 8.02 56.97 4.25
C ASP A 258 7.87 55.46 4.25
N THR A 259 8.84 54.75 3.63
CA THR A 259 8.92 53.31 3.64
C THR A 259 10.34 52.84 3.97
N VAL A 260 10.44 51.89 4.89
CA VAL A 260 11.69 51.30 5.36
C VAL A 260 11.57 49.80 5.41
N THR A 261 12.68 49.09 5.53
CA THR A 261 12.68 47.64 5.58
C THR A 261 13.55 47.09 6.70
N ASP A 262 13.05 46.13 7.45
CA ASP A 262 13.85 45.18 8.19
C ASP A 262 14.07 43.91 7.36
N VAL A 263 15.26 43.33 7.42
CA VAL A 263 15.61 42.08 6.72
C VAL A 263 16.04 41.05 7.75
N PHE A 264 15.35 39.90 7.74
CA PHE A 264 15.68 38.76 8.58
C PHE A 264 16.09 37.61 7.70
N THR A 265 17.13 36.86 8.10
CA THR A 265 17.58 35.66 7.39
C THR A 265 17.20 34.44 8.20
N TYR A 266 16.45 33.55 7.61
CA TYR A 266 16.10 32.25 8.19
C TYR A 266 16.79 31.11 7.46
N THR A 267 16.80 29.92 8.07
CA THR A 267 17.38 28.70 7.54
C THR A 267 16.30 27.64 7.46
N LEU A 268 16.19 27.02 6.29
CA LEU A 268 15.35 25.83 6.08
C LEU A 268 16.16 24.55 6.24
N GLN A 269 15.45 23.48 6.62
CA GLN A 269 15.89 22.11 6.59
C GLN A 269 14.70 21.23 6.17
N ASP A 270 15.00 20.17 5.42
CA ASP A 270 14.19 19.02 5.08
C ASP A 270 14.36 17.88 6.06
#